data_8e32bd5090fd07095097efbf68f3f3db
#
_entry.id   8e32bd5090fd07095097efbf68f3f3db
#
_cell.length_a   1.000
_cell.length_b   1.000
_cell.length_c   1.000
_cell.angle_alpha   90.00
_cell.angle_beta   90.00
_cell.angle_gamma   90.00
#
_symmetry.space_group_name_H-M   'P 1'
#
loop_
_entity.id
_entity.type
_entity.pdbx_description
1 polymer ?
#
loop_
_entity_poly.entity_id
_entity_poly.type
_entity_poly.pdbx_seq_one_letter_code
_entity_poly.pdbx_strand_id
1 'polypeptide(L)'
;REPSGNSNGLTLNRTGRLLACEHGNRRVSIADIGGTEETFVDAYEGKKLNSPNDVVVHSSDAVYFTDPPYGIKPEQMEQPCAGVYRVDPDGAIRCVIADFEKPNGLAFSPDESVLYIDDSHHQHIRAFDVAADGSLNNGRMFADLSDDGDGVPDGMKVDQEGNLYATNALGIWVYNPAGDFLGLISVPEVPANCAWGEDGR
;
A
#
# COMPACT_ATOMS: atom_id res chain seq x y z
N ARG A 1 -11.52 -5.59 -17.12
CA ARG A 1 -12.25 -6.62 -16.35
C ARG A 1 -13.53 -6.05 -15.78
N GLU A 2 -14.65 -6.77 -15.92
CA GLU A 2 -15.92 -6.45 -15.28
C GLU A 2 -16.62 -7.74 -14.83
N PRO A 3 -17.08 -7.84 -13.55
CA PRO A 3 -16.80 -6.90 -12.46
C PRO A 3 -15.33 -6.99 -11.99
N SER A 4 -14.76 -5.86 -11.55
CA SER A 4 -13.38 -5.80 -11.06
C SER A 4 -13.22 -6.25 -9.59
N GLY A 5 -14.32 -6.52 -8.90
CA GLY A 5 -14.32 -6.76 -7.45
C GLY A 5 -14.00 -5.49 -6.65
N ASN A 6 -14.24 -4.31 -7.22
CA ASN A 6 -13.80 -3.02 -6.69
C ASN A 6 -12.27 -3.03 -6.43
N SER A 7 -11.51 -3.45 -7.47
CA SER A 7 -10.04 -3.44 -7.39
C SER A 7 -9.52 -2.03 -7.17
N ASN A 8 -8.51 -1.90 -6.31
CA ASN A 8 -7.84 -0.66 -5.95
C ASN A 8 -6.34 -0.75 -6.26
N GLY A 9 -5.48 -1.02 -5.29
CA GLY A 9 -4.05 -1.16 -5.50
C GLY A 9 -3.69 -2.27 -6.48
N LEU A 10 -2.78 -1.96 -7.42
CA LEU A 10 -2.35 -2.84 -8.50
C LEU A 10 -0.83 -2.84 -8.60
N THR A 11 -0.23 -4.01 -8.71
CA THR A 11 1.20 -4.14 -8.99
C THR A 11 1.49 -5.40 -9.80
N LEU A 12 2.66 -5.48 -10.43
CA LEU A 12 3.14 -6.70 -11.06
C LEU A 12 4.12 -7.42 -10.12
N ASN A 13 4.00 -8.73 -10.02
CA ASN A 13 5.05 -9.52 -9.42
C ASN A 13 6.23 -9.68 -10.38
N ARG A 14 7.34 -10.26 -9.92
CA ARG A 14 8.57 -10.41 -10.71
C ARG A 14 8.42 -11.34 -11.93
N THR A 15 7.38 -12.16 -11.99
CA THR A 15 7.07 -13.00 -13.15
C THR A 15 6.11 -12.33 -14.14
N GLY A 16 5.71 -11.06 -13.90
CA GLY A 16 4.82 -10.27 -14.74
C GLY A 16 3.35 -10.58 -14.54
N ARG A 17 2.97 -11.31 -13.47
CA ARG A 17 1.56 -11.51 -13.10
C ARG A 17 1.05 -10.29 -12.33
N LEU A 18 -0.19 -9.90 -12.61
CA LEU A 18 -0.86 -8.79 -11.95
C LEU A 18 -1.42 -9.23 -10.59
N LEU A 19 -1.01 -8.52 -9.52
CA LEU A 19 -1.66 -8.56 -8.22
C LEU A 19 -2.66 -7.41 -8.12
N ALA A 20 -3.83 -7.66 -7.55
CA ALA A 20 -4.87 -6.66 -7.34
C ALA A 20 -5.53 -6.81 -5.97
N CYS A 21 -5.56 -5.71 -5.21
CA CYS A 21 -6.36 -5.61 -4.00
C CYS A 21 -7.83 -5.41 -4.38
N GLU A 22 -8.72 -6.24 -3.87
CA GLU A 22 -10.14 -6.22 -4.23
C GLU A 22 -11.01 -5.97 -2.99
N HIS A 23 -11.52 -4.75 -2.83
CA HIS A 23 -12.38 -4.38 -1.71
C HIS A 23 -13.65 -5.23 -1.64
N GLY A 24 -14.33 -5.40 -2.78
CA GLY A 24 -15.62 -6.09 -2.84
C GLY A 24 -15.52 -7.59 -2.57
N ASN A 25 -14.40 -8.21 -2.92
CA ASN A 25 -14.15 -9.63 -2.70
C ASN A 25 -13.35 -9.89 -1.40
N ARG A 26 -12.83 -8.84 -0.77
CA ARG A 26 -12.04 -8.91 0.47
C ARG A 26 -10.84 -9.84 0.30
N ARG A 27 -10.07 -9.64 -0.78
CA ARG A 27 -8.92 -10.47 -1.13
C ARG A 27 -7.84 -9.68 -1.88
N VAL A 28 -6.65 -10.23 -1.95
CA VAL A 28 -5.69 -9.94 -3.02
C VAL A 28 -5.82 -11.05 -4.06
N SER A 29 -6.00 -10.70 -5.32
CA SER A 29 -6.02 -11.65 -6.43
C SER A 29 -4.73 -11.59 -7.23
N ILE A 30 -4.45 -12.64 -8.01
CA ILE A 30 -3.32 -12.71 -8.93
C ILE A 30 -3.79 -13.28 -10.26
N ALA A 31 -3.29 -12.72 -11.37
CA ALA A 31 -3.64 -13.17 -12.73
C ALA A 31 -2.49 -12.96 -13.70
N ASP A 32 -2.40 -13.78 -14.74
CA ASP A 32 -1.66 -13.42 -15.94
C ASP A 32 -2.39 -12.29 -16.67
N ILE A 33 -1.66 -11.40 -17.35
CA ILE A 33 -2.28 -10.30 -18.10
C ILE A 33 -3.20 -10.87 -19.16
N GLY A 34 -4.49 -10.53 -19.06
CA GLY A 34 -5.55 -11.06 -19.92
C GLY A 34 -6.03 -12.49 -19.57
N GLY A 35 -5.50 -13.08 -18.51
CA GLY A 35 -5.89 -14.39 -17.99
C GLY A 35 -7.02 -14.34 -16.95
N THR A 36 -7.35 -15.52 -16.41
CA THR A 36 -8.31 -15.66 -15.31
C THR A 36 -7.60 -15.37 -13.98
N GLU A 37 -8.26 -14.60 -13.14
CA GLU A 37 -7.77 -14.33 -11.81
C GLU A 37 -7.97 -15.51 -10.86
N GLU A 38 -7.01 -15.66 -9.96
CA GLU A 38 -7.03 -16.59 -8.83
C GLU A 38 -6.97 -15.80 -7.52
N THR A 39 -7.49 -16.37 -6.45
CA THR A 39 -7.27 -15.81 -5.12
C THR A 39 -5.81 -16.02 -4.73
N PHE A 40 -5.08 -14.94 -4.47
CA PHE A 40 -3.74 -15.00 -3.91
C PHE A 40 -3.81 -15.15 -2.38
N VAL A 41 -4.62 -14.32 -1.72
CA VAL A 41 -4.91 -14.40 -0.28
C VAL A 41 -6.23 -13.69 0.03
N ASP A 42 -7.05 -14.27 0.91
CA ASP A 42 -8.33 -13.71 1.36
C ASP A 42 -8.58 -13.83 2.87
N ALA A 43 -7.69 -14.50 3.59
CA ALA A 43 -7.84 -14.73 5.02
C ALA A 43 -6.50 -14.75 5.77
N TYR A 44 -6.55 -14.36 7.04
CA TYR A 44 -5.46 -14.51 8.00
C TYR A 44 -5.99 -15.15 9.28
N GLU A 45 -5.30 -16.21 9.79
CA GLU A 45 -5.73 -16.99 10.97
C GLU A 45 -7.18 -17.49 10.89
N GLY A 46 -7.63 -17.91 9.69
CA GLY A 46 -8.96 -18.43 9.45
C GLY A 46 -10.09 -17.39 9.41
N LYS A 47 -9.76 -16.09 9.49
CA LYS A 47 -10.70 -14.97 9.41
C LYS A 47 -10.48 -14.22 8.11
N LYS A 48 -11.57 -13.74 7.49
CA LYS A 48 -11.48 -12.91 6.28
C LYS A 48 -10.70 -11.64 6.53
N LEU A 49 -9.96 -11.23 5.51
CA LEU A 49 -9.36 -9.89 5.43
C LEU A 49 -10.46 -8.82 5.48
N ASN A 50 -10.11 -7.59 5.88
CA ASN A 50 -11.06 -6.47 5.91
C ASN A 50 -11.40 -6.02 4.48
N SER A 51 -10.52 -5.28 3.85
CA SER A 51 -10.70 -4.73 2.50
C SER A 51 -9.34 -4.35 1.93
N PRO A 52 -8.53 -5.33 1.45
CA PRO A 52 -7.18 -5.07 0.94
C PRO A 52 -7.16 -3.89 -0.01
N ASN A 53 -6.23 -2.93 0.23
CA ASN A 53 -6.26 -1.63 -0.42
C ASN A 53 -5.09 -1.38 -1.36
N ASP A 54 -3.85 -1.40 -0.89
CA ASP A 54 -2.67 -1.23 -1.74
C ASP A 54 -1.66 -2.37 -1.54
N VAL A 55 -0.77 -2.58 -2.52
CA VAL A 55 0.09 -3.75 -2.59
C VAL A 55 1.41 -3.46 -3.27
N VAL A 56 2.51 -3.95 -2.69
CA VAL A 56 3.85 -3.91 -3.27
C VAL A 56 4.54 -5.28 -3.19
N VAL A 57 5.48 -5.52 -4.09
CA VAL A 57 6.25 -6.76 -4.15
C VAL A 57 7.72 -6.46 -3.88
N HIS A 58 8.28 -7.13 -2.88
CA HIS A 58 9.70 -7.08 -2.54
C HIS A 58 10.53 -7.94 -3.51
N SER A 59 11.81 -7.65 -3.69
CA SER A 59 12.73 -8.41 -4.57
C SER A 59 12.88 -9.89 -4.21
N SER A 60 12.52 -10.28 -2.99
CA SER A 60 12.42 -11.69 -2.57
C SER A 60 11.14 -12.40 -3.01
N ASP A 61 10.27 -11.76 -3.82
CA ASP A 61 8.93 -12.20 -4.17
C ASP A 61 7.91 -12.18 -3.01
N ALA A 62 8.27 -11.66 -1.83
CA ALA A 62 7.31 -11.42 -0.77
C ALA A 62 6.38 -10.26 -1.14
N VAL A 63 5.09 -10.42 -0.85
CA VAL A 63 4.04 -9.44 -1.14
C VAL A 63 3.63 -8.75 0.15
N TYR A 64 3.64 -7.41 0.18
CA TYR A 64 3.13 -6.63 1.30
C TYR A 64 1.87 -5.89 0.85
N PHE A 65 0.84 -5.88 1.69
CA PHE A 65 -0.40 -5.17 1.39
C PHE A 65 -1.03 -4.58 2.65
N THR A 66 -1.81 -3.53 2.46
CA THR A 66 -2.60 -2.87 3.50
C THR A 66 -4.03 -3.41 3.50
N ASP A 67 -4.64 -3.55 4.69
CA ASP A 67 -5.98 -4.12 4.87
C ASP A 67 -6.87 -3.25 5.76
N PRO A 68 -7.14 -1.99 5.37
CA PRO A 68 -8.05 -1.10 6.10
C PRO A 68 -9.51 -1.56 5.94
N PRO A 69 -10.43 -1.10 6.83
CA PRO A 69 -11.84 -1.47 6.75
C PRO A 69 -12.65 -0.62 5.74
N TYR A 70 -12.05 -0.32 4.55
CA TYR A 70 -12.77 0.43 3.52
C TYR A 70 -13.87 -0.41 2.85
N GLY A 71 -15.05 0.19 2.67
CA GLY A 71 -16.15 -0.47 1.98
C GLY A 71 -16.83 -1.61 2.73
N ILE A 72 -16.43 -1.88 3.98
CA ILE A 72 -17.10 -2.83 4.89
C ILE A 72 -17.66 -2.10 6.09
N LYS A 73 -18.69 -2.67 6.69
CA LYS A 73 -19.27 -2.16 7.94
C LYS A 73 -18.52 -2.72 9.15
N PRO A 74 -18.52 -2.03 10.31
CA PRO A 74 -17.83 -2.52 11.52
C PRO A 74 -18.20 -3.94 11.91
N GLU A 75 -19.46 -4.33 11.77
CA GLU A 75 -19.95 -5.68 12.08
C GLU A 75 -19.48 -6.76 11.10
N GLN A 76 -18.89 -6.37 9.97
CA GLN A 76 -18.30 -7.28 8.97
C GLN A 76 -16.79 -7.49 9.19
N MET A 77 -16.17 -6.70 10.07
CA MET A 77 -14.75 -6.90 10.41
C MET A 77 -14.58 -8.22 11.16
N GLU A 78 -13.72 -9.07 10.62
CA GLU A 78 -13.31 -10.32 11.27
C GLU A 78 -11.90 -10.21 11.84
N GLN A 79 -11.04 -9.39 11.21
CA GLN A 79 -9.69 -9.10 11.70
C GLN A 79 -9.76 -8.13 12.89
N PRO A 80 -8.90 -8.31 13.91
CA PRO A 80 -8.91 -7.47 15.12
C PRO A 80 -8.36 -6.05 14.90
N CYS A 81 -7.75 -5.79 13.76
CA CYS A 81 -7.10 -4.52 13.42
C CYS A 81 -7.15 -4.23 11.92
N ALA A 82 -6.86 -2.98 11.56
CA ALA A 82 -6.51 -2.59 10.20
C ALA A 82 -5.01 -2.89 10.01
N GLY A 83 -4.70 -4.10 9.53
CA GLY A 83 -3.34 -4.61 9.47
C GLY A 83 -2.58 -4.26 8.21
N VAL A 84 -1.26 -4.31 8.31
CA VAL A 84 -0.36 -4.49 7.16
C VAL A 84 0.12 -5.93 7.18
N TYR A 85 -0.03 -6.60 6.06
CA TYR A 85 0.27 -8.03 5.95
C TYR A 85 1.42 -8.28 4.99
N ARG A 86 2.14 -9.36 5.24
CA ARG A 86 3.14 -9.92 4.34
C ARG A 86 2.78 -11.35 4.00
N VAL A 87 2.86 -11.69 2.72
CA VAL A 87 2.77 -13.06 2.21
C VAL A 87 4.13 -13.47 1.68
N ASP A 88 4.70 -14.50 2.24
CA ASP A 88 5.98 -15.07 1.79
C ASP A 88 5.83 -15.87 0.48
N PRO A 89 6.91 -16.11 -0.28
CA PRO A 89 6.85 -16.90 -1.52
C PRO A 89 6.33 -18.33 -1.34
N ASP A 90 6.38 -18.89 -0.14
CA ASP A 90 5.82 -20.20 0.21
C ASP A 90 4.32 -20.13 0.55
N GLY A 91 3.71 -18.93 0.52
CA GLY A 91 2.30 -18.67 0.84
C GLY A 91 2.02 -18.41 2.32
N ALA A 92 3.03 -18.42 3.19
CA ALA A 92 2.82 -18.07 4.59
C ALA A 92 2.45 -16.60 4.75
N ILE A 93 1.32 -16.31 5.41
CA ILE A 93 0.89 -14.93 5.68
C ILE A 93 1.18 -14.54 7.12
N ARG A 94 1.58 -13.29 7.33
CA ARG A 94 1.83 -12.68 8.64
C ARG A 94 1.28 -11.27 8.69
N CYS A 95 0.66 -10.87 9.81
CA CYS A 95 0.40 -9.48 10.12
C CYS A 95 1.71 -8.86 10.63
N VAL A 96 2.30 -7.94 9.87
CA VAL A 96 3.61 -7.33 10.20
C VAL A 96 3.47 -6.03 10.97
N ILE A 97 2.34 -5.31 10.82
CA ILE A 97 1.97 -4.12 11.61
C ILE A 97 0.47 -4.19 11.92
N ALA A 98 0.09 -3.85 13.14
CA ALA A 98 -1.29 -3.95 13.63
C ALA A 98 -1.81 -2.66 14.32
N ASP A 99 -1.06 -1.56 14.23
CA ASP A 99 -1.29 -0.32 14.98
C ASP A 99 -1.60 0.90 14.10
N PHE A 100 -2.01 0.68 12.86
CA PHE A 100 -2.59 1.68 11.99
C PHE A 100 -4.11 1.77 12.21
N GLU A 101 -4.67 2.96 11.99
CA GLU A 101 -6.13 3.14 11.97
C GLU A 101 -6.71 2.87 10.58
N LYS A 102 -6.09 3.46 9.53
CA LYS A 102 -6.47 3.26 8.11
C LYS A 102 -5.22 3.23 7.24
N PRO A 103 -4.43 2.15 7.27
CA PRO A 103 -3.27 2.04 6.39
C PRO A 103 -3.75 2.02 4.93
N ASN A 104 -3.09 2.82 4.07
CA ASN A 104 -3.50 2.96 2.67
C ASN A 104 -2.30 2.71 1.75
N GLY A 105 -1.68 3.74 1.18
CA GLY A 105 -0.55 3.57 0.29
C GLY A 105 0.70 3.00 0.99
N LEU A 106 1.50 2.23 0.23
CA LEU A 106 2.79 1.76 0.69
C LEU A 106 3.81 1.70 -0.46
N ALA A 107 5.09 1.96 -0.14
CA ALA A 107 6.18 1.92 -1.10
C ALA A 107 7.51 1.59 -0.44
N PHE A 108 8.36 0.80 -1.12
CA PHE A 108 9.73 0.56 -0.68
C PHE A 108 10.68 1.68 -1.11
N SER A 109 11.74 1.89 -0.32
CA SER A 109 12.94 2.60 -0.79
C SER A 109 13.60 1.83 -1.94
N PRO A 110 14.45 2.48 -2.79
CA PRO A 110 15.06 1.81 -3.94
C PRO A 110 15.91 0.59 -3.60
N ASP A 111 16.51 0.56 -2.41
CA ASP A 111 17.29 -0.56 -1.88
C ASP A 111 16.46 -1.55 -1.04
N GLU A 112 15.15 -1.29 -0.94
CA GLU A 112 14.16 -2.07 -0.18
C GLU A 112 14.48 -2.20 1.33
N SER A 113 15.38 -1.38 1.85
CA SER A 113 15.72 -1.37 3.28
C SER A 113 14.68 -0.65 4.15
N VAL A 114 13.81 0.16 3.53
CA VAL A 114 12.73 0.90 4.21
C VAL A 114 11.41 0.65 3.48
N LEU A 115 10.34 0.42 4.25
CA LEU A 115 8.97 0.44 3.77
C LEU A 115 8.26 1.66 4.36
N TYR A 116 7.74 2.52 3.47
CA TYR A 116 6.87 3.64 3.82
C TYR A 116 5.42 3.20 3.75
N ILE A 117 4.61 3.63 4.72
CA ILE A 117 3.17 3.32 4.79
C ILE A 117 2.45 4.55 5.32
N ASP A 118 1.41 5.00 4.64
CA ASP A 118 0.58 6.08 5.15
C ASP A 118 -0.62 5.58 5.96
N ASP A 119 -1.15 6.49 6.78
CA ASP A 119 -2.41 6.34 7.50
C ASP A 119 -3.35 7.47 7.06
N SER A 120 -4.38 7.13 6.30
CA SER A 120 -5.38 8.10 5.84
C SER A 120 -6.18 8.74 6.98
N HIS A 121 -6.28 8.08 8.16
CA HIS A 121 -6.99 8.64 9.31
C HIS A 121 -6.15 9.69 10.03
N HIS A 122 -4.87 9.38 10.25
CA HIS A 122 -3.95 10.27 10.94
C HIS A 122 -3.21 11.23 10.01
N GLN A 123 -3.39 11.11 8.71
CA GLN A 123 -2.80 11.94 7.65
C GLN A 123 -1.27 12.05 7.79
N HIS A 124 -0.61 10.92 7.99
CA HIS A 124 0.84 10.85 8.11
C HIS A 124 1.43 9.64 7.38
N ILE A 125 2.74 9.67 7.18
CA ILE A 125 3.53 8.55 6.68
C ILE A 125 4.45 8.07 7.79
N ARG A 126 4.50 6.75 8.00
CA ARG A 126 5.49 6.09 8.84
C ARG A 126 6.48 5.32 7.98
N ALA A 127 7.75 5.32 8.40
CA ALA A 127 8.81 4.53 7.80
C ALA A 127 9.21 3.40 8.73
N PHE A 128 9.47 2.22 8.15
CA PHE A 128 9.87 1.01 8.89
C PHE A 128 11.11 0.42 8.25
N ASP A 129 12.07 0.01 9.06
CA ASP A 129 13.23 -0.73 8.58
C ASP A 129 12.81 -2.16 8.24
N VAL A 130 13.19 -2.64 7.06
CA VAL A 130 12.90 -4.00 6.57
C VAL A 130 14.06 -4.91 6.96
N ALA A 131 13.81 -5.85 7.86
CA ALA A 131 14.81 -6.82 8.26
C ALA A 131 14.98 -7.94 7.21
N ALA A 132 16.08 -8.70 7.30
CA ALA A 132 16.38 -9.78 6.36
C ALA A 132 15.31 -10.90 6.34
N ASP A 133 14.58 -11.10 7.43
CA ASP A 133 13.44 -12.02 7.50
C ASP A 133 12.12 -11.37 7.02
N GLY A 134 12.17 -10.09 6.59
CA GLY A 134 11.07 -9.28 6.13
C GLY A 134 10.15 -8.77 7.23
N SER A 135 10.54 -8.88 8.50
CA SER A 135 9.86 -8.17 9.58
C SER A 135 10.10 -6.66 9.46
N LEU A 136 9.11 -5.88 9.90
CA LEU A 136 9.17 -4.41 9.91
C LEU A 136 9.51 -3.94 11.32
N ASN A 137 10.60 -3.19 11.46
CA ASN A 137 11.11 -2.73 12.74
C ASN A 137 11.28 -1.20 12.77
N ASN A 138 11.56 -0.64 13.95
CA ASN A 138 11.93 0.76 14.14
C ASN A 138 10.93 1.74 13.48
N GLY A 139 9.63 1.45 13.60
CA GLY A 139 8.58 2.31 13.08
C GLY A 139 8.72 3.74 13.59
N ARG A 140 8.80 4.72 12.67
CA ARG A 140 9.00 6.13 12.98
C ARG A 140 8.13 7.01 12.10
N MET A 141 7.74 8.17 12.62
CA MET A 141 7.12 9.21 11.82
C MET A 141 8.09 9.64 10.73
N PHE A 142 7.66 9.61 9.47
CA PHE A 142 8.44 10.08 8.34
C PHE A 142 7.99 11.46 7.88
N ALA A 143 6.68 11.63 7.67
CA ALA A 143 6.10 12.90 7.25
C ALA A 143 4.68 13.07 7.81
N ASP A 144 4.36 14.31 8.16
CA ASP A 144 3.01 14.77 8.46
C ASP A 144 2.43 15.38 7.18
N LEU A 145 1.29 14.86 6.70
CA LEU A 145 0.60 15.32 5.50
C LEU A 145 -0.72 16.02 5.86
N SER A 146 -0.94 16.32 7.15
CA SER A 146 -2.14 17.03 7.56
C SER A 146 -2.22 18.40 6.89
N ASP A 147 -3.37 18.69 6.28
CA ASP A 147 -3.68 19.97 5.67
C ASP A 147 -5.17 20.30 5.84
N ASP A 148 -5.60 21.49 5.39
CA ASP A 148 -6.98 21.94 5.47
C ASP A 148 -7.83 21.49 4.26
N GLY A 149 -7.33 20.61 3.39
CA GLY A 149 -8.04 20.12 2.20
C GLY A 149 -8.99 18.97 2.50
N ASP A 150 -9.94 18.75 1.60
CA ASP A 150 -10.94 17.67 1.66
C ASP A 150 -10.39 16.35 1.06
N GLY A 151 -9.18 15.92 1.44
CA GLY A 151 -8.56 14.70 1.00
C GLY A 151 -7.75 14.02 2.09
N VAL A 152 -7.23 12.85 1.78
CA VAL A 152 -6.42 12.05 2.70
C VAL A 152 -5.23 11.47 1.95
N PRO A 153 -4.12 11.14 2.63
CA PRO A 153 -3.05 10.34 2.04
C PRO A 153 -3.61 9.05 1.44
N ASP A 154 -3.18 8.74 0.21
CA ASP A 154 -3.66 7.58 -0.55
C ASP A 154 -2.45 6.87 -1.19
N GLY A 155 -2.31 6.83 -2.50
CA GLY A 155 -1.19 6.15 -3.13
C GLY A 155 0.13 6.92 -3.05
N MET A 156 1.24 6.18 -3.07
CA MET A 156 2.59 6.75 -3.05
C MET A 156 3.57 5.98 -3.94
N LYS A 157 4.64 6.66 -4.37
CA LYS A 157 5.75 6.07 -5.11
C LYS A 157 7.07 6.66 -4.65
N VAL A 158 8.15 5.91 -4.86
CA VAL A 158 9.52 6.35 -4.56
C VAL A 158 10.34 6.33 -5.86
N ASP A 159 11.09 7.40 -6.13
CA ASP A 159 11.99 7.47 -7.28
C ASP A 159 13.33 6.76 -7.03
N GLN A 160 14.20 6.71 -8.03
CA GLN A 160 15.51 6.06 -7.93
C GLN A 160 16.49 6.78 -6.99
N GLU A 161 16.25 8.04 -6.67
CA GLU A 161 17.03 8.85 -5.74
C GLU A 161 16.51 8.69 -4.29
N GLY A 162 15.39 7.96 -4.12
CA GLY A 162 14.75 7.71 -2.83
C GLY A 162 13.76 8.79 -2.42
N ASN A 163 13.44 9.75 -3.29
CA ASN A 163 12.41 10.74 -2.97
C ASN A 163 11.03 10.08 -3.00
N LEU A 164 10.23 10.37 -1.97
CA LEU A 164 8.86 9.87 -1.82
C LEU A 164 7.86 10.87 -2.40
N TYR A 165 6.97 10.38 -3.22
CA TYR A 165 5.84 11.10 -3.82
C TYR A 165 4.55 10.53 -3.23
N ALA A 166 3.87 11.30 -2.39
CA ALA A 166 2.65 10.90 -1.70
C ALA A 166 1.46 11.77 -2.12
N THR A 167 0.36 11.15 -2.50
CA THR A 167 -0.86 11.89 -2.85
C THR A 167 -1.61 12.32 -1.60
N ASN A 168 -2.22 13.50 -1.64
CA ASN A 168 -3.12 14.05 -0.63
C ASN A 168 -4.03 15.12 -1.25
N ALA A 169 -4.86 15.78 -0.45
CA ALA A 169 -5.88 16.75 -0.88
C ALA A 169 -5.38 17.82 -1.84
N LEU A 170 -4.20 18.38 -1.63
CA LEU A 170 -3.65 19.50 -2.41
C LEU A 170 -2.83 19.07 -3.63
N GLY A 171 -2.59 17.78 -3.81
CA GLY A 171 -1.76 17.27 -4.89
C GLY A 171 -0.79 16.18 -4.46
N ILE A 172 0.41 16.17 -5.04
CA ILE A 172 1.45 15.19 -4.74
C ILE A 172 2.56 15.87 -3.94
N TRP A 173 2.73 15.45 -2.71
CA TRP A 173 3.75 15.93 -1.79
C TRP A 173 5.05 15.18 -2.01
N VAL A 174 6.17 15.89 -2.12
CA VAL A 174 7.48 15.30 -2.40
C VAL A 174 8.41 15.50 -1.21
N TYR A 175 8.99 14.41 -0.74
CA TYR A 175 9.95 14.38 0.37
C TYR A 175 11.24 13.70 -0.03
N ASN A 176 12.39 14.18 0.48
CA ASN A 176 13.65 13.46 0.32
C ASN A 176 13.74 12.25 1.28
N PRO A 177 14.76 11.36 1.14
CA PRO A 177 14.92 10.21 2.04
C PRO A 177 15.08 10.55 3.53
N ALA A 178 15.47 11.78 3.85
CA ALA A 178 15.57 12.26 5.24
C ALA A 178 14.23 12.72 5.83
N GLY A 179 13.17 12.82 5.01
CA GLY A 179 11.86 13.32 5.40
C GLY A 179 11.71 14.83 5.25
N ASP A 180 12.68 15.52 4.62
CA ASP A 180 12.55 16.95 4.35
C ASP A 180 11.59 17.16 3.18
N PHE A 181 10.64 18.07 3.34
CA PHE A 181 9.70 18.46 2.29
C PHE A 181 10.41 19.22 1.17
N LEU A 182 10.32 18.69 -0.05
CA LEU A 182 10.92 19.28 -1.25
C LEU A 182 9.95 20.19 -2.02
N GLY A 183 8.64 19.87 -1.97
CA GLY A 183 7.64 20.67 -2.66
C GLY A 183 6.33 19.92 -2.90
N LEU A 184 5.38 20.65 -3.50
CA LEU A 184 4.05 20.15 -3.86
C LEU A 184 3.86 20.26 -5.38
N ILE A 185 3.46 19.17 -6.00
CA ILE A 185 2.99 19.14 -7.37
C ILE A 185 1.47 19.28 -7.32
N SER A 186 0.98 20.50 -7.56
CA SER A 186 -0.47 20.76 -7.57
C SER A 186 -1.12 20.15 -8.79
N VAL A 187 -2.26 19.50 -8.60
CA VAL A 187 -3.10 18.94 -9.67
C VAL A 187 -4.53 19.46 -9.52
N PRO A 188 -5.33 19.49 -10.61
CA PRO A 188 -6.67 20.13 -10.59
C PRO A 188 -7.69 19.43 -9.70
N GLU A 189 -7.51 18.12 -9.48
CA GLU A 189 -8.39 17.26 -8.67
C GLU A 189 -7.58 16.51 -7.62
N VAL A 190 -8.24 16.04 -6.56
CA VAL A 190 -7.56 15.25 -5.51
C VAL A 190 -7.02 13.95 -6.13
N PRO A 191 -5.69 13.74 -6.15
CA PRO A 191 -5.11 12.54 -6.73
C PRO A 191 -5.20 11.36 -5.76
N ALA A 192 -5.63 10.20 -6.25
CA ALA A 192 -5.66 8.97 -5.45
C ALA A 192 -4.35 8.18 -5.56
N ASN A 193 -3.60 8.32 -6.65
CA ASN A 193 -2.33 7.63 -6.84
C ASN A 193 -1.47 8.35 -7.89
N CYS A 194 -0.20 7.97 -7.99
CA CYS A 194 0.74 8.44 -9.00
C CYS A 194 1.55 7.26 -9.55
N ALA A 195 2.12 7.42 -10.72
CA ALA A 195 2.99 6.43 -11.34
C ALA A 195 3.98 7.09 -12.31
N TRP A 196 5.10 6.43 -12.54
CA TRP A 196 6.08 6.85 -13.53
C TRP A 196 5.61 6.50 -14.94
N GLY A 197 5.89 7.36 -15.93
CA GLY A 197 5.67 7.07 -17.33
C GLY A 197 6.64 6.00 -17.90
N GLU A 198 6.44 5.61 -19.16
CA GLU A 198 7.21 4.53 -19.82
C GLU A 198 8.72 4.76 -19.83
N ASP A 199 9.17 6.00 -19.81
CA ASP A 199 10.58 6.41 -19.78
C ASP A 199 11.06 6.79 -18.36
N GLY A 200 10.28 6.48 -17.34
CA GLY A 200 10.61 6.76 -15.93
C GLY A 200 10.50 8.24 -15.54
N ARG A 201 9.65 9.01 -16.24
CA ARG A 201 9.42 10.44 -16.00
C ARG A 201 7.96 10.72 -15.70
#